data_d3512b75de79f082b09fe6bf9454585b
#
_entry.id   d3512b75de79f082b09fe6bf9454585b
#
_cell.length_a   1.000
_cell.length_b   1.000
_cell.length_c   1.000
_cell.angle_alpha   90.00
_cell.angle_beta   90.00
_cell.angle_gamma   90.00
#
_symmetry.space_group_name_H-M   'P 1'
#
loop_
_entity.id
_entity.type
_entity.pdbx_description
1 polymer ?
#
loop_
_entity_poly.entity_id
_entity_poly.type
_entity_poly.pdbx_seq_one_letter_code
_entity_poly.pdbx_strand_id
1 'polypeptide(L)'
;MSEEMKKPLKITETVLRDAHQSLIATRMTTEQMLPIIPKMDEVGYYAVECWGGATFDACLRFLKEDPWERLRKLRDGFKKTKLQMLFRGQNILGYRPYADDVVEYFVQKSIANGIDIIRIFDCLNDVRNLQTAVTACNKEKGHAQEIGRASC
;
A
#
# COMPACT_ATOMS: atom_id res chain seq x y z
N MET A 1 -33.99 16.45 -18.63
CA MET A 1 -32.92 15.45 -18.75
C MET A 1 -31.76 15.96 -17.88
N SER A 2 -31.61 15.39 -16.70
CA SER A 2 -30.51 15.73 -15.81
C SER A 2 -29.19 15.21 -16.39
N GLU A 3 -28.25 16.09 -16.69
CA GLU A 3 -26.87 15.69 -16.99
C GLU A 3 -26.32 15.01 -15.74
N GLU A 4 -26.24 13.69 -15.78
CA GLU A 4 -25.43 12.95 -14.80
C GLU A 4 -23.97 13.42 -14.97
N MET A 5 -23.51 14.22 -14.03
CA MET A 5 -22.09 14.58 -13.94
C MET A 5 -21.28 13.29 -13.83
N LYS A 6 -20.65 12.87 -14.92
CA LYS A 6 -19.74 11.71 -14.92
C LYS A 6 -18.63 11.98 -13.92
N LYS A 7 -18.58 11.19 -12.85
CA LYS A 7 -17.47 11.28 -11.89
C LYS A 7 -16.15 11.00 -12.61
N PRO A 8 -15.12 11.82 -12.44
CA PRO A 8 -13.83 11.59 -13.12
C PRO A 8 -13.23 10.26 -12.69
N LEU A 9 -12.61 9.57 -13.64
CA LEU A 9 -11.86 8.34 -13.36
C LEU A 9 -10.71 8.62 -12.41
N LYS A 10 -10.56 7.78 -11.39
CA LYS A 10 -9.45 7.85 -10.43
C LYS A 10 -8.39 6.83 -10.82
N ILE A 11 -7.17 7.28 -11.05
CA ILE A 11 -6.05 6.43 -11.47
C ILE A 11 -5.12 6.22 -10.29
N THR A 12 -4.76 4.97 -10.02
CA THR A 12 -3.71 4.60 -9.07
C THR A 12 -2.48 4.12 -9.85
N GLU A 13 -1.34 4.74 -9.62
CA GLU A 13 -0.05 4.32 -10.17
C GLU A 13 0.61 3.28 -9.27
N THR A 14 1.21 2.25 -9.84
CA THR A 14 1.80 1.13 -9.08
C THR A 14 3.30 0.95 -9.31
N VAL A 15 3.94 1.85 -10.05
CA VAL A 15 5.34 1.72 -10.46
C VAL A 15 6.31 1.63 -9.27
N LEU A 16 6.03 2.31 -8.17
CA LEU A 16 6.89 2.31 -6.98
C LEU A 16 6.71 1.06 -6.08
N ARG A 17 5.80 0.15 -6.43
CA ARG A 17 5.64 -1.13 -5.74
C ARG A 17 5.71 -2.31 -6.71
N ASP A 18 4.80 -2.38 -7.67
CA ASP A 18 4.62 -3.56 -8.51
C ASP A 18 5.74 -3.72 -9.54
N ALA A 19 6.10 -2.65 -10.23
CA ALA A 19 7.08 -2.72 -11.31
C ALA A 19 8.47 -3.18 -10.82
N HIS A 20 9.01 -2.57 -9.79
CA HIS A 20 10.32 -2.98 -9.28
C HIS A 20 10.27 -4.33 -8.54
N GLN A 21 9.11 -4.71 -7.98
CA GLN A 21 8.92 -6.03 -7.44
C GLN A 21 9.00 -7.09 -8.55
N SER A 22 8.38 -6.83 -9.68
CA SER A 22 8.32 -7.76 -10.81
C SER A 22 9.63 -7.81 -11.62
N LEU A 23 10.27 -6.66 -11.80
CA LEU A 23 11.42 -6.53 -12.71
C LEU A 23 12.77 -6.75 -12.02
N ILE A 24 12.92 -6.33 -10.76
CA ILE A 24 14.20 -6.39 -10.04
C ILE A 24 14.05 -6.94 -8.62
N ALA A 25 13.08 -7.82 -8.41
CA ALA A 25 12.87 -8.54 -7.16
C ALA A 25 12.79 -7.59 -5.93
N THR A 26 12.11 -6.47 -6.06
CA THR A 26 11.93 -5.46 -4.99
C THR A 26 13.26 -4.81 -4.54
N ARG A 27 14.26 -4.70 -5.41
CA ARG A 27 15.62 -4.20 -5.05
C ARG A 27 15.83 -2.71 -5.30
N MET A 28 14.82 -1.95 -5.70
CA MET A 28 14.94 -0.51 -5.81
C MET A 28 15.07 0.13 -4.41
N THR A 29 16.11 0.94 -4.24
CA THR A 29 16.35 1.63 -2.97
C THR A 29 15.46 2.86 -2.82
N THR A 30 15.30 3.33 -1.59
CA THR A 30 14.57 4.56 -1.31
C THR A 30 15.18 5.75 -2.07
N GLU A 31 16.50 5.86 -2.07
CA GLU A 31 17.23 6.94 -2.76
C GLU A 31 16.99 6.95 -4.27
N GLN A 32 16.82 5.78 -4.88
CA GLN A 32 16.49 5.67 -6.30
C GLN A 32 15.04 6.10 -6.60
N MET A 33 14.13 6.00 -5.65
CA MET A 33 12.74 6.41 -5.79
C MET A 33 12.54 7.92 -5.64
N LEU A 34 13.24 8.54 -4.69
CA LEU A 34 13.01 9.93 -4.31
C LEU A 34 13.05 10.95 -5.47
N PRO A 35 13.97 10.85 -6.45
CA PRO A 35 14.08 11.86 -7.52
C PRO A 35 12.84 11.97 -8.42
N ILE A 36 12.04 10.92 -8.59
CA ILE A 36 10.85 10.95 -9.45
C ILE A 36 9.60 11.46 -8.73
N ILE A 37 9.59 11.44 -7.40
CA ILE A 37 8.40 11.72 -6.59
C ILE A 37 7.78 13.10 -6.88
N PRO A 38 8.55 14.21 -6.95
CA PRO A 38 7.96 15.52 -7.23
C PRO A 38 7.19 15.56 -8.55
N LYS A 39 7.72 14.88 -9.58
CA LYS A 39 7.07 14.80 -10.90
C LYS A 39 5.80 13.94 -10.82
N MET A 40 5.85 12.82 -10.11
CA MET A 40 4.69 11.95 -9.93
C MET A 40 3.57 12.66 -9.14
N ASP A 41 3.92 13.45 -8.14
CA ASP A 41 2.94 14.20 -7.34
C ASP A 41 2.20 15.29 -8.15
N GLU A 42 2.80 15.76 -9.24
CA GLU A 42 2.21 16.74 -10.15
C GLU A 42 1.31 16.14 -11.23
N VAL A 43 1.43 14.83 -11.50
CA VAL A 43 0.63 14.15 -12.56
C VAL A 43 -0.87 14.16 -12.24
N GLY A 44 -1.24 14.22 -10.96
CA GLY A 44 -2.64 14.19 -10.53
C GLY A 44 -3.22 12.78 -10.35
N TYR A 45 -2.38 11.80 -10.07
CA TYR A 45 -2.85 10.48 -9.65
C TYR A 45 -3.71 10.58 -8.40
N TYR A 46 -4.75 9.75 -8.32
CA TYR A 46 -5.53 9.60 -7.10
C TYR A 46 -4.72 9.01 -5.97
N ALA A 47 -3.91 8.01 -6.29
CA ALA A 47 -3.00 7.36 -5.35
C ALA A 47 -1.77 6.80 -6.07
N VAL A 48 -0.71 6.59 -5.32
CA VAL A 48 0.48 5.83 -5.73
C VAL A 48 0.64 4.66 -4.77
N GLU A 49 0.65 3.44 -5.33
CA GLU A 49 0.98 2.25 -4.55
C GLU A 49 2.49 2.12 -4.46
N CYS A 50 3.02 2.32 -3.27
CA CYS A 50 4.47 2.45 -3.05
C CYS A 50 5.02 1.55 -1.94
N TRP A 51 4.15 0.82 -1.25
CA TRP A 51 4.53 0.04 -0.09
C TRP A 51 3.72 -1.27 0.01
N GLY A 52 4.22 -2.22 0.77
CA GLY A 52 3.59 -3.53 0.97
C GLY A 52 4.50 -4.53 1.65
N GLY A 53 4.01 -5.77 1.82
CA GLY A 53 4.74 -6.82 2.53
C GLY A 53 6.08 -7.17 1.90
N ALA A 54 6.14 -7.35 0.58
CA ALA A 54 7.40 -7.65 -0.12
C ALA A 54 8.40 -6.49 -0.03
N THR A 55 7.92 -5.25 -0.08
CA THR A 55 8.77 -4.05 0.09
C THR A 55 9.35 -4.00 1.49
N PHE A 56 8.54 -4.22 2.52
CA PHE A 56 8.97 -4.27 3.90
C PHE A 56 10.06 -5.33 4.12
N ASP A 57 9.81 -6.55 3.65
CA ASP A 57 10.73 -7.67 3.77
C ASP A 57 12.05 -7.41 3.02
N ALA A 58 11.98 -6.87 1.80
CA ALA A 58 13.17 -6.57 1.01
C ALA A 58 14.03 -5.47 1.62
N CYS A 59 13.43 -4.44 2.23
CA CYS A 59 14.16 -3.41 2.97
C CYS A 59 15.06 -4.03 4.04
N LEU A 60 14.49 -4.92 4.86
CA LEU A 60 15.21 -5.55 5.97
C LEU A 60 16.28 -6.56 5.49
N ARG A 61 15.89 -7.45 4.57
CA ARG A 61 16.75 -8.59 4.18
C ARG A 61 17.87 -8.23 3.22
N PHE A 62 17.63 -7.30 2.32
CA PHE A 62 18.50 -7.10 1.17
C PHE A 62 19.04 -5.69 1.04
N LEU A 63 18.23 -4.69 1.36
CA LEU A 63 18.59 -3.29 1.14
C LEU A 63 19.24 -2.65 2.37
N LYS A 64 19.13 -3.27 3.54
CA LYS A 64 19.59 -2.72 4.83
C LYS A 64 18.96 -1.34 5.11
N GLU A 65 17.71 -1.17 4.72
CA GLU A 65 16.91 0.03 4.94
C GLU A 65 15.85 -0.22 6.03
N ASP A 66 15.53 0.81 6.81
CA ASP A 66 14.35 0.80 7.66
C ASP A 66 13.09 1.00 6.78
N PRO A 67 12.18 0.01 6.71
CA PRO A 67 10.98 0.12 5.90
C PRO A 67 10.05 1.26 6.34
N TRP A 68 10.01 1.59 7.62
CA TRP A 68 9.21 2.69 8.15
C TRP A 68 9.80 4.05 7.78
N GLU A 69 11.12 4.17 7.81
CA GLU A 69 11.81 5.38 7.34
C GLU A 69 11.56 5.60 5.85
N ARG A 70 11.62 4.54 5.03
CA ARG A 70 11.23 4.60 3.62
C ARG A 70 9.83 5.18 3.46
N LEU A 71 8.85 4.65 4.19
CA LEU A 71 7.47 5.12 4.10
C LEU A 71 7.35 6.60 4.45
N ARG A 72 8.01 7.04 5.52
CA ARG A 72 8.02 8.46 5.92
C ARG A 72 8.65 9.36 4.87
N LYS A 73 9.77 8.96 4.27
CA LYS A 73 10.42 9.71 3.18
C LYS A 73 9.53 9.81 1.94
N LEU A 74 8.84 8.73 1.58
CA LEU A 74 7.87 8.76 0.50
C LEU A 74 6.71 9.71 0.82
N ARG A 75 6.17 9.64 2.04
CA ARG A 75 5.11 10.56 2.50
C ARG A 75 5.55 12.01 2.45
N ASP A 76 6.78 12.29 2.87
CA ASP A 76 7.33 13.64 2.82
C ASP A 76 7.50 14.17 1.39
N GLY A 77 7.75 13.29 0.44
CA GLY A 77 7.86 13.64 -0.98
C GLY A 77 6.52 13.89 -1.66
N PHE A 78 5.50 13.08 -1.37
CA PHE A 78 4.15 13.23 -1.92
C PHE A 78 3.31 14.17 -1.06
N LYS A 79 2.89 15.31 -1.61
CA LYS A 79 2.08 16.31 -0.89
C LYS A 79 0.60 16.28 -1.28
N LYS A 80 0.31 15.92 -2.52
CA LYS A 80 -1.04 15.94 -3.11
C LYS A 80 -1.61 14.54 -3.31
N THR A 81 -0.74 13.59 -3.64
CA THR A 81 -1.13 12.23 -4.00
C THR A 81 -1.24 11.33 -2.76
N LYS A 82 -2.26 10.52 -2.71
CA LYS A 82 -2.45 9.54 -1.64
C LYS A 82 -1.45 8.39 -1.77
N LEU A 83 -1.00 7.87 -0.63
CA LEU A 83 -0.15 6.69 -0.60
C LEU A 83 -0.99 5.44 -0.35
N GLN A 84 -0.74 4.43 -1.15
CA GLN A 84 -1.40 3.13 -1.05
C GLN A 84 -0.39 2.04 -0.75
N MET A 85 -0.81 1.06 0.05
CA MET A 85 -0.06 -0.16 0.27
C MET A 85 -0.86 -1.39 -0.16
N LEU A 86 -0.15 -2.43 -0.59
CA LEU A 86 -0.70 -3.77 -0.76
C LEU A 86 -0.57 -4.55 0.56
N PHE A 87 -1.66 -5.14 1.03
CA PHE A 87 -1.75 -5.80 2.33
C PHE A 87 -2.34 -7.21 2.20
N ARG A 88 -1.58 -8.21 2.62
CA ARG A 88 -1.98 -9.62 2.49
C ARG A 88 -2.85 -10.07 3.66
N GLY A 89 -4.04 -9.51 3.83
CA GLY A 89 -5.01 -9.91 4.85
C GLY A 89 -4.36 -10.29 6.20
N GLN A 90 -4.76 -11.40 6.78
CA GLN A 90 -4.24 -11.86 8.07
C GLN A 90 -2.74 -12.22 8.07
N ASN A 91 -2.15 -12.39 6.88
CA ASN A 91 -0.72 -12.74 6.75
C ASN A 91 0.21 -11.52 6.75
N ILE A 92 -0.34 -10.31 6.62
CA ILE A 92 0.41 -9.03 6.56
C ILE A 92 1.54 -9.08 5.51
N LEU A 93 2.74 -9.44 5.91
CA LEU A 93 3.94 -9.60 5.08
C LEU A 93 4.47 -11.04 5.04
N GLY A 94 3.91 -11.92 5.86
CA GLY A 94 4.42 -13.28 6.05
C GLY A 94 3.70 -14.33 5.21
N TYR A 95 3.99 -15.58 5.55
CA TYR A 95 3.42 -16.77 4.90
C TYR A 95 2.50 -17.56 5.85
N ARG A 96 2.29 -17.06 7.05
CA ARG A 96 1.38 -17.61 8.07
C ARG A 96 0.52 -16.50 8.64
N PRO A 97 -0.70 -16.79 9.08
CA PRO A 97 -1.56 -15.81 9.74
C PRO A 97 -0.92 -15.28 11.03
N TYR A 98 -1.00 -13.99 11.22
CA TYR A 98 -0.67 -13.34 12.50
C TYR A 98 -1.92 -13.26 13.38
N ALA A 99 -1.75 -13.05 14.68
CA ALA A 99 -2.82 -12.77 15.59
C ALA A 99 -3.49 -11.41 15.29
N ASP A 100 -4.76 -11.26 15.64
CA ASP A 100 -5.56 -10.08 15.31
C ASP A 100 -4.96 -8.78 15.84
N ASP A 101 -4.45 -8.79 17.07
CA ASP A 101 -3.79 -7.63 17.70
C ASP A 101 -2.54 -7.17 16.93
N VAL A 102 -1.79 -8.10 16.34
CA VAL A 102 -0.63 -7.78 15.49
C VAL A 102 -1.10 -7.13 14.18
N VAL A 103 -2.16 -7.65 13.56
CA VAL A 103 -2.76 -7.07 12.36
C VAL A 103 -3.26 -5.65 12.64
N GLU A 104 -4.01 -5.46 13.72
CA GLU A 104 -4.51 -4.15 14.13
C GLU A 104 -3.38 -3.16 14.36
N TYR A 105 -2.36 -3.55 15.10
CA TYR A 105 -1.22 -2.69 15.40
C TYR A 105 -0.42 -2.33 14.14
N PHE A 106 -0.22 -3.28 13.23
CA PHE A 106 0.48 -3.03 11.97
C PHE A 106 -0.29 -2.04 11.09
N VAL A 107 -1.62 -2.19 10.97
CA VAL A 107 -2.49 -1.26 10.25
C VAL A 107 -2.41 0.14 10.86
N GLN A 108 -2.55 0.24 12.18
CA GLN A 108 -2.42 1.51 12.91
C GLN A 108 -1.09 2.19 12.61
N LYS A 109 0.02 1.45 12.68
CA LYS A 109 1.36 2.00 12.40
C LYS A 109 1.52 2.40 10.93
N SER A 110 0.95 1.64 10.00
CA SER A 110 1.00 1.98 8.57
C SER A 110 0.31 3.32 8.29
N ILE A 111 -0.88 3.52 8.83
CA ILE A 111 -1.63 4.78 8.67
C ILE A 111 -0.90 5.93 9.37
N ALA A 112 -0.44 5.72 10.60
CA ALA A 112 0.31 6.75 11.35
C ALA A 112 1.61 7.18 10.68
N ASN A 113 2.22 6.34 9.83
CA ASN A 113 3.42 6.65 9.07
C ASN A 113 3.13 7.14 7.64
N GLY A 114 1.87 7.33 7.26
CA GLY A 114 1.51 8.06 6.04
C GLY A 114 0.78 7.28 4.96
N ILE A 115 0.33 6.05 5.23
CA ILE A 115 -0.55 5.32 4.31
C ILE A 115 -1.98 5.87 4.41
N ASP A 116 -2.57 6.20 3.27
CA ASP A 116 -3.95 6.66 3.16
C ASP A 116 -4.90 5.53 2.77
N ILE A 117 -4.42 4.60 1.93
CA ILE A 117 -5.23 3.52 1.35
C ILE A 117 -4.55 2.18 1.61
N ILE A 118 -5.29 1.25 2.21
CA ILE A 118 -4.82 -0.12 2.39
C ILE A 118 -5.60 -1.01 1.43
N ARG A 119 -4.91 -1.54 0.42
CA ARG A 119 -5.46 -2.48 -0.56
C ARG A 119 -5.28 -3.89 -0.04
N ILE A 120 -6.38 -4.43 0.51
CA ILE A 120 -6.38 -5.70 1.23
C ILE A 120 -6.79 -6.83 0.28
N PHE A 121 -6.03 -7.91 0.25
CA PHE A 121 -6.32 -9.08 -0.55
C PHE A 121 -6.10 -10.38 0.23
N ASP A 122 -6.76 -11.41 -0.22
CA ASP A 122 -6.52 -12.80 0.17
C ASP A 122 -6.44 -13.68 -1.07
N CYS A 123 -5.55 -14.68 -1.07
CA CYS A 123 -5.36 -15.56 -2.24
C CYS A 123 -6.59 -16.43 -2.53
N LEU A 124 -7.43 -16.69 -1.52
CA LEU A 124 -8.67 -17.47 -1.65
C LEU A 124 -9.91 -16.59 -1.77
N ASN A 125 -9.78 -15.28 -1.69
CA ASN A 125 -10.88 -14.32 -1.63
C ASN A 125 -11.88 -14.61 -0.47
N ASP A 126 -11.37 -15.14 0.63
CA ASP A 126 -12.18 -15.38 1.82
C ASP A 126 -12.24 -14.11 2.67
N VAL A 127 -13.41 -13.47 2.67
CA VAL A 127 -13.65 -12.22 3.40
C VAL A 127 -13.38 -12.31 4.90
N ARG A 128 -13.43 -13.52 5.48
CA ARG A 128 -13.10 -13.74 6.90
C ARG A 128 -11.63 -13.43 7.18
N ASN A 129 -10.74 -13.68 6.22
CA ASN A 129 -9.32 -13.36 6.32
C ASN A 129 -9.01 -11.86 6.13
N LEU A 130 -9.98 -11.08 5.70
CA LEU A 130 -9.84 -9.62 5.47
C LEU A 130 -10.41 -8.80 6.62
N GLN A 131 -11.33 -9.38 7.39
CA GLN A 131 -12.17 -8.66 8.35
C GLN A 131 -11.38 -7.86 9.38
N THR A 132 -10.37 -8.46 10.00
CA THR A 132 -9.55 -7.79 11.02
C THR A 132 -8.84 -6.56 10.44
N ALA A 133 -8.22 -6.72 9.27
CA ALA A 133 -7.51 -5.62 8.60
C ALA A 133 -8.45 -4.49 8.18
N VAL A 134 -9.64 -4.82 7.64
CA VAL A 134 -10.66 -3.85 7.23
C VAL A 134 -11.18 -3.08 8.46
N THR A 135 -11.50 -3.79 9.52
CA THR A 135 -11.99 -3.18 10.76
C THR A 135 -10.95 -2.24 11.37
N ALA A 136 -9.69 -2.68 11.42
CA ALA A 136 -8.59 -1.85 11.90
C ALA A 136 -8.38 -0.60 11.02
N CYS A 137 -8.40 -0.75 9.71
CA CYS A 137 -8.26 0.36 8.77
C CYS A 137 -9.36 1.41 8.96
N ASN A 138 -10.61 0.98 9.08
CA ASN A 138 -11.75 1.88 9.30
C ASN A 138 -11.67 2.59 10.65
N LYS A 139 -11.23 1.89 11.71
CA LYS A 139 -11.03 2.46 13.05
C LYS A 139 -9.99 3.59 13.04
N GLU A 140 -8.92 3.43 12.27
CA GLU A 140 -7.87 4.43 12.11
C GLU A 140 -8.20 5.50 11.03
N LYS A 141 -9.42 5.50 10.50
CA LYS A 141 -9.90 6.44 9.45
C LYS A 141 -9.13 6.35 8.13
N GLY A 142 -8.47 5.22 7.87
CA GLY A 142 -7.89 4.90 6.58
C GLY A 142 -8.96 4.48 5.58
N HIS A 143 -8.58 4.40 4.31
CA HIS A 143 -9.43 3.86 3.26
C HIS A 143 -9.09 2.39 3.01
N ALA A 144 -9.97 1.48 3.43
CA ALA A 144 -9.87 0.07 3.10
C ALA A 144 -10.38 -0.18 1.68
N GLN A 145 -9.56 -0.80 0.85
CA GLN A 145 -9.92 -1.24 -0.50
C GLN A 145 -9.75 -2.75 -0.58
N GLU A 146 -10.85 -3.46 -0.56
CA GLU A 146 -10.84 -4.91 -0.76
C GLU A 146 -10.77 -5.24 -2.24
N ILE A 147 -9.89 -6.15 -2.60
CA ILE A 147 -9.80 -6.66 -3.95
C ILE A 147 -10.05 -8.16 -3.98
N GLY A 148 -11.05 -8.55 -4.75
CA GLY A 148 -11.19 -9.91 -5.22
C GLY A 148 -10.07 -10.20 -6.21
N ARG A 149 -9.31 -11.25 -5.98
CA ARG A 149 -8.31 -11.72 -6.92
C ARG A 149 -8.97 -12.74 -7.84
N ALA A 150 -9.13 -12.41 -9.12
CA ALA A 150 -9.38 -13.44 -10.11
C ALA A 150 -8.13 -14.33 -10.18
N SER A 151 -8.25 -15.56 -9.73
CA SER A 151 -7.24 -16.57 -10.02
C SER A 151 -7.33 -16.89 -11.50
N CYS A 152 -6.31 -16.55 -12.24
CA CYS A 152 -6.09 -17.11 -13.57
C CYS A 152 -5.56 -18.53 -13.44
#